data_bdbf36ccc70991bf2260119f43d61afc
#
_entry.id   bdbf36ccc70991bf2260119f43d61afc
#
_cell.length_a   1.000
_cell.length_b   1.000
_cell.length_c   1.000
_cell.angle_alpha   90.00
_cell.angle_beta   90.00
_cell.angle_gamma   90.00
#
_symmetry.space_group_name_H-M   'P 1'
#
loop_
_entity.id
_entity.type
_entity.pdbx_description
1 polymer ?
#
loop_
_entity_poly.entity_id
_entity_poly.type
_entity_poly.pdbx_seq_one_letter_code
_entity_poly.pdbx_strand_id
1 'polypeptide(L)'
;MKLLLIFSYLFIFIAQSFSKEELNLYSARQEVLMRPLIKLFEDEYKIDVNIVSAKANQLINRIVQEGEYTNADILLTTDVGRLHIAKEKNIFQKIDSATLTNLIPSNYRDKDNYWFGISLRARLLVYNKNSINKSDLNGYMDLANDKWKSKILVRSSSNVYNQSLISAMVIKYGEEEVKKFLKGFISNFARKPSGGDRDQIRAVAAGEGDLALVNSYYFLKMKSQDNEKKLDNVIEYFPMDDFMQTHINISGAGIIKNSKNKENAIKFLEFLVSNEAQKIYAEVNFEYPIRKNIELNRFMKKYNNFIKDDINLSDLAKLNKKSIMLMDIAGWQ
;
A
#
# COMPACT_ATOMS: atom_id res chain seq x y z
N MET A 1 67.45 -45.40 -30.65
CA MET A 1 66.82 -44.08 -30.77
C MET A 1 65.36 -44.27 -30.29
N LYS A 2 65.05 -43.95 -29.02
CA LYS A 2 63.71 -44.10 -28.43
C LYS A 2 63.05 -42.74 -28.41
N LEU A 3 61.94 -42.58 -29.18
CA LEU A 3 61.13 -41.39 -29.22
C LEU A 3 60.20 -41.38 -28.01
N LEU A 4 60.37 -40.43 -27.07
CA LEU A 4 59.46 -40.17 -25.94
C LEU A 4 58.33 -39.28 -26.44
N LEU A 5 57.09 -39.81 -26.50
CA LEU A 5 55.85 -39.07 -26.68
C LEU A 5 55.39 -38.53 -25.32
N ILE A 6 55.51 -37.22 -25.16
CA ILE A 6 54.97 -36.51 -23.99
C ILE A 6 53.51 -36.12 -24.32
N PHE A 7 52.56 -36.85 -23.66
CA PHE A 7 51.11 -36.50 -23.67
C PHE A 7 50.92 -35.37 -22.63
N SER A 8 50.75 -34.13 -23.11
CA SER A 8 50.37 -32.99 -22.29
C SER A 8 48.82 -33.01 -22.10
N TYR A 9 48.35 -33.41 -20.95
CA TYR A 9 46.97 -33.27 -20.54
C TYR A 9 46.67 -31.80 -20.20
N LEU A 10 46.02 -31.08 -21.12
CA LEU A 10 45.50 -29.75 -20.88
C LEU A 10 44.21 -29.86 -20.08
N PHE A 11 44.31 -29.68 -18.75
CA PHE A 11 43.14 -29.55 -17.89
C PHE A 11 42.48 -28.18 -18.16
N ILE A 12 41.46 -28.14 -18.99
CA ILE A 12 40.59 -26.95 -19.15
C ILE A 12 39.74 -26.87 -17.89
N PHE A 13 40.16 -26.05 -16.91
CA PHE A 13 39.27 -25.60 -15.83
C PHE A 13 38.24 -24.68 -16.46
N ILE A 14 37.04 -25.21 -16.75
CA ILE A 14 35.86 -24.37 -17.02
C ILE A 14 35.48 -23.78 -15.67
N ALA A 15 35.98 -22.57 -15.38
CA ALA A 15 35.45 -21.74 -14.32
C ALA A 15 33.99 -21.43 -14.73
N GLN A 16 33.04 -22.20 -14.22
CA GLN A 16 31.64 -21.78 -14.23
C GLN A 16 31.57 -20.48 -13.46
N SER A 17 31.54 -19.38 -14.19
CA SER A 17 31.16 -18.09 -13.66
C SER A 17 29.70 -18.22 -13.23
N PHE A 18 29.47 -18.53 -11.97
CA PHE A 18 28.14 -18.39 -11.38
C PHE A 18 27.80 -16.91 -11.45
N SER A 19 27.07 -16.51 -12.48
CA SER A 19 26.42 -15.21 -12.46
C SER A 19 25.56 -15.18 -11.19
N LYS A 20 25.89 -14.25 -10.30
CA LYS A 20 25.11 -14.06 -9.07
C LYS A 20 23.67 -13.78 -9.48
N GLU A 21 22.73 -14.53 -8.93
CA GLU A 21 21.31 -14.32 -9.22
C GLU A 21 20.89 -12.95 -8.73
N GLU A 22 20.14 -12.20 -9.54
CA GLU A 22 19.70 -10.86 -9.22
C GLU A 22 18.18 -10.66 -9.43
N LEU A 23 17.65 -9.60 -8.82
CA LEU A 23 16.28 -9.17 -8.96
C LEU A 23 16.23 -7.63 -8.97
N ASN A 24 15.54 -7.03 -9.94
CA ASN A 24 15.40 -5.59 -10.07
C ASN A 24 14.01 -5.16 -9.60
N LEU A 25 13.95 -4.57 -8.39
CA LEU A 25 12.73 -4.11 -7.73
C LEU A 25 12.50 -2.61 -7.98
N TYR A 26 11.49 -2.27 -8.78
CA TYR A 26 10.99 -0.91 -8.91
C TYR A 26 9.93 -0.64 -7.84
N SER A 27 10.26 0.20 -6.85
CA SER A 27 9.44 0.38 -5.66
C SER A 27 8.96 1.82 -5.48
N ALA A 28 7.64 1.99 -5.37
CA ALA A 28 7.06 3.26 -4.97
C ALA A 28 6.98 3.44 -3.44
N ARG A 29 7.57 2.53 -2.70
CA ARG A 29 7.74 2.65 -1.24
C ARG A 29 9.09 3.30 -0.92
N GLN A 30 9.15 3.97 0.23
CA GLN A 30 10.42 4.46 0.75
C GLN A 30 11.38 3.29 0.98
N GLU A 31 12.58 3.42 0.48
CA GLU A 31 13.60 2.36 0.54
C GLU A 31 13.88 1.88 1.96
N VAL A 32 13.91 2.80 2.94
CA VAL A 32 14.11 2.48 4.36
C VAL A 32 13.09 1.47 4.91
N LEU A 33 11.89 1.41 4.33
CA LEU A 33 10.84 0.45 4.71
C LEU A 33 11.01 -0.91 4.02
N MET A 34 11.77 -0.96 2.93
CA MET A 34 12.03 -2.18 2.17
C MET A 34 13.34 -2.86 2.58
N ARG A 35 14.34 -2.10 3.03
CA ARG A 35 15.67 -2.62 3.37
C ARG A 35 15.67 -3.81 4.33
N PRO A 36 14.89 -3.83 5.44
CA PRO A 36 14.86 -5.01 6.32
C PRO A 36 14.36 -6.28 5.61
N LEU A 37 13.36 -6.13 4.72
CA LEU A 37 12.80 -7.23 3.94
C LEU A 37 13.78 -7.72 2.87
N ILE A 38 14.40 -6.78 2.14
CA ILE A 38 15.41 -7.09 1.12
C ILE A 38 16.57 -7.85 1.74
N LYS A 39 17.14 -7.31 2.85
CA LYS A 39 18.25 -7.96 3.52
C LYS A 39 17.93 -9.40 3.93
N LEU A 40 16.75 -9.63 4.51
CA LEU A 40 16.35 -10.98 4.94
C LEU A 40 16.20 -11.92 3.72
N PHE A 41 15.65 -11.43 2.62
CA PHE A 41 15.54 -12.20 1.38
C PHE A 41 16.92 -12.54 0.79
N GLU A 42 17.82 -11.57 0.70
CA GLU A 42 19.19 -11.77 0.21
C GLU A 42 19.97 -12.76 1.07
N ASP A 43 19.81 -12.68 2.41
CA ASP A 43 20.46 -13.57 3.36
C ASP A 43 19.94 -15.03 3.23
N GLU A 44 18.65 -15.22 2.92
CA GLU A 44 18.02 -16.54 2.82
C GLU A 44 18.22 -17.19 1.44
N TYR A 45 17.93 -16.41 0.36
CA TYR A 45 17.87 -16.96 -1.01
C TYR A 45 19.18 -16.79 -1.80
N LYS A 46 20.12 -15.97 -1.32
CA LYS A 46 21.38 -15.62 -2.03
C LYS A 46 21.17 -14.95 -3.38
N ILE A 47 20.06 -14.20 -3.51
CA ILE A 47 19.69 -13.41 -4.69
C ILE A 47 19.84 -11.94 -4.32
N ASP A 48 20.64 -11.18 -5.08
CA ASP A 48 20.80 -9.73 -4.87
C ASP A 48 19.59 -8.96 -5.35
N VAL A 49 19.12 -7.99 -4.57
CA VAL A 49 17.97 -7.15 -4.93
C VAL A 49 18.41 -5.70 -5.23
N ASN A 50 18.39 -5.34 -6.49
CA ASN A 50 18.62 -3.98 -6.97
C ASN A 50 17.34 -3.17 -6.85
N ILE A 51 17.27 -2.20 -5.93
CA ILE A 51 16.07 -1.37 -5.73
C ILE A 51 16.18 -0.03 -6.45
N VAL A 52 15.12 0.32 -7.21
CA VAL A 52 14.92 1.65 -7.80
C VAL A 52 13.68 2.27 -7.16
N SER A 53 13.88 3.35 -6.39
CA SER A 53 12.81 4.02 -5.66
C SER A 53 12.40 5.34 -6.33
N ALA A 54 11.10 5.48 -6.68
CA ALA A 54 10.52 6.72 -7.21
C ALA A 54 8.98 6.75 -6.99
N LYS A 55 8.32 7.85 -7.37
CA LYS A 55 6.86 7.91 -7.36
C LYS A 55 6.26 6.88 -8.33
N ALA A 56 5.15 6.23 -7.96
CA ALA A 56 4.53 5.15 -8.76
C ALA A 56 4.32 5.51 -10.23
N ASN A 57 3.78 6.72 -10.51
CA ASN A 57 3.56 7.15 -11.90
C ASN A 57 4.87 7.29 -12.70
N GLN A 58 5.96 7.73 -12.05
CA GLN A 58 7.27 7.84 -12.69
C GLN A 58 7.81 6.45 -13.04
N LEU A 59 7.70 5.48 -12.12
CA LEU A 59 8.11 4.10 -12.38
C LEU A 59 7.28 3.45 -13.48
N ILE A 60 5.95 3.59 -13.44
CA ILE A 60 5.04 3.08 -14.46
C ILE A 60 5.39 3.67 -15.84
N ASN A 61 5.56 4.99 -15.94
CA ASN A 61 5.91 5.64 -17.19
C ASN A 61 7.29 5.22 -17.69
N ARG A 62 8.25 5.07 -16.79
CA ARG A 62 9.60 4.57 -17.13
C ARG A 62 9.53 3.17 -17.72
N ILE A 63 8.83 2.22 -17.08
CA ILE A 63 8.67 0.85 -17.59
C ILE A 63 8.00 0.86 -18.97
N VAL A 64 6.97 1.70 -19.18
CA VAL A 64 6.30 1.83 -20.48
C VAL A 64 7.25 2.37 -21.56
N GLN A 65 8.08 3.36 -21.24
CA GLN A 65 9.04 3.95 -22.17
C GLN A 65 10.20 2.99 -22.49
N GLU A 66 10.69 2.26 -21.51
CA GLU A 66 11.75 1.25 -21.69
C GLU A 66 11.24 0.03 -22.47
N GLY A 67 9.93 -0.26 -22.44
CA GLY A 67 9.29 -1.34 -23.19
C GLY A 67 9.91 -2.72 -22.88
N GLU A 68 10.34 -3.42 -23.93
CA GLU A 68 10.98 -4.75 -23.81
C GLU A 68 12.41 -4.70 -23.27
N TYR A 69 13.03 -3.53 -23.28
CA TYR A 69 14.39 -3.29 -22.76
C TYR A 69 14.42 -2.92 -21.28
N THR A 70 13.26 -2.88 -20.60
CA THR A 70 13.23 -2.57 -19.18
C THR A 70 14.03 -3.60 -18.38
N ASN A 71 14.77 -3.12 -17.38
CA ASN A 71 15.45 -3.98 -16.43
C ASN A 71 14.56 -4.32 -15.23
N ALA A 72 13.37 -3.74 -15.12
CA ALA A 72 12.48 -4.00 -14.00
C ALA A 72 11.93 -5.44 -14.03
N ASP A 73 12.04 -6.14 -12.90
CA ASP A 73 11.43 -7.46 -12.72
C ASP A 73 10.10 -7.35 -11.96
N ILE A 74 10.05 -6.49 -10.95
CA ILE A 74 8.87 -6.26 -10.11
C ILE A 74 8.56 -4.77 -10.04
N LEU A 75 7.27 -4.42 -10.16
CA LEU A 75 6.76 -3.12 -9.72
C LEU A 75 5.97 -3.30 -8.42
N LEU A 76 6.44 -2.65 -7.36
CA LEU A 76 5.78 -2.59 -6.06
C LEU A 76 5.23 -1.18 -5.81
N THR A 77 3.95 -1.07 -5.48
CA THR A 77 3.29 0.23 -5.26
C THR A 77 2.37 0.22 -4.04
N THR A 78 1.96 1.40 -3.61
CA THR A 78 1.28 1.63 -2.32
C THR A 78 -0.22 1.87 -2.44
N ASP A 79 -0.85 1.51 -3.55
CA ASP A 79 -2.29 1.64 -3.71
C ASP A 79 -2.77 0.77 -4.87
N VAL A 80 -3.93 0.15 -4.71
CA VAL A 80 -4.52 -0.72 -5.74
C VAL A 80 -4.82 0.04 -7.04
N GLY A 81 -5.17 1.32 -6.98
CA GLY A 81 -5.38 2.14 -8.17
C GLY A 81 -4.14 2.23 -9.06
N ARG A 82 -2.94 2.22 -8.46
CA ARG A 82 -1.66 2.20 -9.20
C ARG A 82 -1.38 0.85 -9.85
N LEU A 83 -1.69 -0.24 -9.16
CA LEU A 83 -1.58 -1.59 -9.71
C LEU A 83 -2.53 -1.77 -10.91
N HIS A 84 -3.74 -1.24 -10.81
CA HIS A 84 -4.70 -1.26 -11.91
C HIS A 84 -4.20 -0.47 -13.14
N ILE A 85 -3.70 0.75 -12.94
CA ILE A 85 -3.10 1.54 -14.02
C ILE A 85 -1.95 0.78 -14.70
N ALA A 86 -1.11 0.11 -13.93
CA ALA A 86 -0.03 -0.71 -14.46
C ALA A 86 -0.57 -1.90 -15.29
N LYS A 87 -1.62 -2.58 -14.81
CA LYS A 87 -2.31 -3.64 -15.57
C LYS A 87 -2.90 -3.12 -16.87
N GLU A 88 -3.63 -1.99 -16.85
CA GLU A 88 -4.23 -1.36 -18.04
C GLU A 88 -3.19 -0.95 -19.09
N LYS A 89 -1.98 -0.60 -18.64
CA LYS A 89 -0.85 -0.31 -19.53
C LYS A 89 -0.13 -1.57 -20.03
N ASN A 90 -0.64 -2.77 -19.69
CA ASN A 90 -0.11 -4.08 -20.15
C ASN A 90 1.38 -4.29 -19.79
N ILE A 91 1.81 -3.76 -18.63
CA ILE A 91 3.19 -3.92 -18.16
C ILE A 91 3.40 -5.15 -17.26
N PHE A 92 2.32 -5.77 -16.79
CA PHE A 92 2.38 -6.98 -15.96
C PHE A 92 2.17 -8.24 -16.79
N GLN A 93 2.74 -9.36 -16.33
CA GLN A 93 2.38 -10.71 -16.72
C GLN A 93 1.56 -11.41 -15.64
N LYS A 94 0.84 -12.47 -16.03
CA LYS A 94 0.16 -13.34 -15.06
C LYS A 94 1.17 -14.08 -14.20
N ILE A 95 0.86 -14.16 -12.92
CA ILE A 95 1.69 -14.84 -11.92
C ILE A 95 0.99 -16.15 -11.58
N ASP A 96 1.66 -17.25 -11.87
CA ASP A 96 1.23 -18.58 -11.47
C ASP A 96 2.00 -19.01 -10.23
N SER A 97 1.35 -18.90 -9.07
CA SER A 97 1.89 -19.30 -7.78
C SER A 97 0.75 -19.79 -6.88
N ALA A 98 0.80 -21.05 -6.54
CA ALA A 98 -0.12 -21.65 -5.57
C ALA A 98 0.05 -21.04 -4.19
N THR A 99 1.28 -20.69 -3.79
CA THR A 99 1.59 -20.02 -2.52
C THR A 99 0.84 -18.70 -2.41
N LEU A 100 0.97 -17.82 -3.41
CA LEU A 100 0.31 -16.51 -3.40
C LEU A 100 -1.21 -16.63 -3.43
N THR A 101 -1.76 -17.53 -4.24
CA THR A 101 -3.21 -17.70 -4.37
C THR A 101 -3.85 -18.31 -3.14
N ASN A 102 -3.14 -19.17 -2.40
CA ASN A 102 -3.62 -19.79 -1.16
C ASN A 102 -3.49 -18.85 0.05
N LEU A 103 -2.43 -18.04 0.11
CA LEU A 103 -2.15 -17.19 1.27
C LEU A 103 -2.81 -15.81 1.21
N ILE A 104 -3.10 -15.29 0.02
CA ILE A 104 -3.69 -13.97 -0.17
C ILE A 104 -5.18 -14.10 -0.50
N PRO A 105 -6.09 -13.56 0.32
CA PRO A 105 -7.52 -13.55 0.04
C PRO A 105 -7.84 -12.97 -1.34
N SER A 106 -8.85 -13.52 -2.01
CA SER A 106 -9.22 -13.16 -3.40
C SER A 106 -9.59 -11.68 -3.57
N ASN A 107 -10.12 -11.04 -2.54
CA ASN A 107 -10.44 -9.60 -2.55
C ASN A 107 -9.21 -8.69 -2.48
N TYR A 108 -8.03 -9.22 -2.15
CA TYR A 108 -6.76 -8.47 -2.06
C TYR A 108 -5.78 -8.81 -3.19
N ARG A 109 -6.23 -9.43 -4.27
CA ARG A 109 -5.43 -9.72 -5.46
C ARG A 109 -6.21 -9.47 -6.74
N ASP A 110 -5.51 -9.37 -7.84
CA ASP A 110 -6.13 -9.27 -9.16
C ASP A 110 -6.93 -10.53 -9.50
N LYS A 111 -8.11 -10.36 -10.10
CA LYS A 111 -8.98 -11.49 -10.50
C LYS A 111 -8.30 -12.44 -11.47
N ASP A 112 -7.37 -11.93 -12.29
CA ASP A 112 -6.60 -12.68 -13.28
C ASP A 112 -5.15 -12.93 -12.86
N ASN A 113 -4.79 -12.63 -11.58
CA ASN A 113 -3.48 -12.83 -10.98
C ASN A 113 -2.33 -11.99 -11.61
N TYR A 114 -2.60 -10.78 -12.12
CA TYR A 114 -1.56 -9.87 -12.60
C TYR A 114 -0.82 -9.14 -11.46
N TRP A 115 -1.45 -8.99 -10.29
CA TRP A 115 -0.86 -8.40 -9.10
C TRP A 115 -1.43 -9.02 -7.83
N PHE A 116 -0.65 -8.95 -6.76
CA PHE A 116 -1.00 -9.44 -5.44
C PHE A 116 -0.76 -8.36 -4.39
N GLY A 117 -1.69 -8.27 -3.42
CA GLY A 117 -1.49 -7.47 -2.22
C GLY A 117 -0.40 -8.07 -1.34
N ILE A 118 0.38 -7.22 -0.69
CA ILE A 118 1.49 -7.63 0.17
C ILE A 118 1.25 -7.23 1.62
N SER A 119 0.63 -6.07 1.84
CA SER A 119 0.26 -5.58 3.17
C SER A 119 -1.00 -4.73 3.09
N LEU A 120 -1.70 -4.56 4.23
CA LEU A 120 -2.94 -3.81 4.33
C LEU A 120 -2.73 -2.51 5.12
N ARG A 121 -3.55 -1.52 4.82
CA ARG A 121 -3.74 -0.31 5.62
C ARG A 121 -5.20 0.06 5.69
N ALA A 122 -5.61 0.57 6.85
CA ALA A 122 -6.95 1.10 7.06
C ALA A 122 -6.96 2.62 6.82
N ARG A 123 -8.05 3.13 6.28
CA ARG A 123 -8.35 4.56 6.22
C ARG A 123 -9.19 4.92 7.42
N LEU A 124 -8.59 5.48 8.46
CA LEU A 124 -9.23 5.78 9.73
C LEU A 124 -9.39 7.29 9.96
N LEU A 125 -10.16 7.64 10.96
CA LEU A 125 -10.18 8.98 11.52
C LEU A 125 -9.25 9.03 12.73
N VAL A 126 -8.55 10.13 12.89
CA VAL A 126 -7.99 10.54 14.18
C VAL A 126 -8.75 11.76 14.68
N TYR A 127 -9.04 11.81 15.96
CA TYR A 127 -9.80 12.91 16.55
C TYR A 127 -9.19 13.38 17.88
N ASN A 128 -9.46 14.63 18.23
CA ASN A 128 -9.07 15.20 19.53
C ASN A 128 -10.12 14.81 20.59
N LYS A 129 -9.74 13.96 21.55
CA LYS A 129 -10.64 13.50 22.62
C LYS A 129 -11.13 14.60 23.56
N ASN A 130 -10.50 15.78 23.53
CA ASN A 130 -10.89 16.93 24.36
C ASN A 130 -12.03 17.73 23.71
N SER A 131 -12.27 17.58 22.39
CA SER A 131 -13.31 18.29 21.64
C SER A 131 -14.39 17.38 21.05
N ILE A 132 -14.13 16.08 20.93
CA ILE A 132 -15.07 15.10 20.34
C ILE A 132 -15.23 13.92 21.29
N ASN A 133 -16.48 13.51 21.56
CA ASN A 133 -16.77 12.22 22.19
C ASN A 133 -16.80 11.13 21.13
N LYS A 134 -16.30 9.93 21.46
CA LYS A 134 -16.31 8.79 20.55
C LYS A 134 -17.70 8.42 20.05
N SER A 135 -18.74 8.63 20.89
CA SER A 135 -20.14 8.39 20.55
C SER A 135 -20.69 9.29 19.45
N ASP A 136 -20.03 10.42 19.18
CA ASP A 136 -20.44 11.37 18.13
C ASP A 136 -19.99 10.92 16.74
N LEU A 137 -19.04 9.96 16.67
CA LEU A 137 -18.47 9.43 15.44
C LEU A 137 -19.26 8.24 14.92
N ASN A 138 -19.41 8.19 13.60
CA ASN A 138 -20.07 7.11 12.88
C ASN A 138 -19.27 6.75 11.61
N GLY A 139 -19.89 6.14 10.59
CA GLY A 139 -19.28 5.83 9.31
C GLY A 139 -18.75 7.06 8.55
N TYR A 140 -18.19 6.82 7.37
CA TYR A 140 -17.64 7.92 6.55
C TYR A 140 -18.71 8.91 6.11
N MET A 141 -19.92 8.46 5.82
CA MET A 141 -21.03 9.34 5.37
C MET A 141 -21.41 10.40 6.40
N ASP A 142 -21.22 10.10 7.69
CA ASP A 142 -21.49 11.04 8.79
C ASP A 142 -20.66 12.32 8.72
N LEU A 143 -19.47 12.26 8.06
CA LEU A 143 -18.58 13.41 7.92
C LEU A 143 -19.16 14.54 7.05
N ALA A 144 -20.25 14.30 6.33
CA ALA A 144 -20.98 15.33 5.58
C ALA A 144 -21.98 16.13 6.42
N ASN A 145 -22.26 15.75 7.68
CA ASN A 145 -23.21 16.42 8.55
C ASN A 145 -22.65 17.76 9.07
N ASP A 146 -23.55 18.75 9.26
CA ASP A 146 -23.19 20.10 9.71
C ASP A 146 -22.56 20.17 11.09
N LYS A 147 -22.73 19.13 11.94
CA LYS A 147 -22.02 19.03 13.24
C LYS A 147 -20.50 19.06 13.12
N TRP A 148 -19.98 18.75 11.92
CA TRP A 148 -18.54 18.74 11.61
C TRP A 148 -18.04 20.00 10.95
N LYS A 149 -18.86 21.04 10.83
CA LYS A 149 -18.51 22.30 10.16
C LYS A 149 -17.23 22.91 10.73
N SER A 150 -16.26 23.17 9.84
CA SER A 150 -14.94 23.72 10.16
C SER A 150 -14.10 22.86 11.13
N LYS A 151 -14.33 21.54 11.16
CA LYS A 151 -13.64 20.61 12.07
C LYS A 151 -12.74 19.60 11.38
N ILE A 152 -12.95 19.35 10.08
CA ILE A 152 -12.30 18.24 9.37
C ILE A 152 -11.00 18.69 8.69
N LEU A 153 -9.94 17.94 8.94
CA LEU A 153 -8.64 18.10 8.30
C LEU A 153 -8.40 16.97 7.31
N VAL A 154 -8.02 17.32 6.07
CA VAL A 154 -7.79 16.34 5.01
C VAL A 154 -6.62 16.75 4.11
N ARG A 155 -6.11 15.79 3.36
CA ARG A 155 -5.19 16.00 2.24
C ARG A 155 -5.95 16.40 0.98
N SER A 156 -5.21 16.94 -0.01
CA SER A 156 -5.72 17.21 -1.35
C SER A 156 -6.38 15.99 -1.99
N SER A 157 -7.37 16.23 -2.87
CA SER A 157 -8.03 15.23 -3.74
C SER A 157 -7.05 14.50 -4.66
N SER A 158 -5.90 15.12 -4.99
CA SER A 158 -4.84 14.49 -5.78
C SER A 158 -4.19 13.29 -5.06
N ASN A 159 -4.45 13.12 -3.76
CA ASN A 159 -3.95 11.99 -3.00
C ASN A 159 -4.70 10.71 -3.34
N VAL A 160 -3.97 9.68 -3.77
CA VAL A 160 -4.52 8.39 -4.19
C VAL A 160 -5.36 7.69 -3.11
N TYR A 161 -5.05 7.92 -1.82
CA TYR A 161 -5.80 7.29 -0.73
C TYR A 161 -7.21 7.88 -0.57
N ASN A 162 -7.37 9.19 -0.84
CA ASN A 162 -8.68 9.82 -0.89
C ASN A 162 -9.46 9.31 -2.10
N GLN A 163 -8.81 9.20 -3.26
CA GLN A 163 -9.42 8.67 -4.48
C GLN A 163 -9.96 7.24 -4.27
N SER A 164 -9.17 6.38 -3.63
CA SER A 164 -9.55 5.01 -3.33
C SER A 164 -10.71 4.92 -2.33
N LEU A 165 -10.75 5.78 -1.31
CA LEU A 165 -11.89 5.85 -0.39
C LEU A 165 -13.16 6.26 -1.13
N ILE A 166 -13.11 7.30 -1.96
CA ILE A 166 -14.29 7.73 -2.75
C ILE A 166 -14.72 6.63 -3.72
N SER A 167 -13.78 5.88 -4.33
CA SER A 167 -14.13 4.70 -5.14
C SER A 167 -14.89 3.65 -4.34
N ALA A 168 -14.45 3.36 -3.11
CA ALA A 168 -15.13 2.43 -2.22
C ALA A 168 -16.53 2.92 -1.84
N MET A 169 -16.67 4.20 -1.53
CA MET A 169 -17.97 4.80 -1.22
C MET A 169 -18.94 4.75 -2.41
N VAL A 170 -18.45 4.95 -3.65
CA VAL A 170 -19.29 4.79 -4.85
C VAL A 170 -19.80 3.36 -4.99
N ILE A 171 -19.00 2.35 -4.67
CA ILE A 171 -19.44 0.94 -4.68
C ILE A 171 -20.54 0.68 -3.64
N LYS A 172 -20.36 1.22 -2.43
CA LYS A 172 -21.24 0.91 -1.29
C LYS A 172 -22.54 1.72 -1.26
N TYR A 173 -22.48 3.01 -1.64
CA TYR A 173 -23.61 3.92 -1.52
C TYR A 173 -24.16 4.40 -2.86
N GLY A 174 -23.44 4.16 -3.96
CA GLY A 174 -23.80 4.70 -5.28
C GLY A 174 -23.30 6.14 -5.51
N GLU A 175 -23.29 6.51 -6.79
CA GLU A 175 -22.69 7.77 -7.25
C GLU A 175 -23.44 9.00 -6.71
N GLU A 176 -24.77 8.99 -6.71
CA GLU A 176 -25.60 10.15 -6.32
C GLU A 176 -25.45 10.45 -4.81
N GLU A 177 -25.40 9.45 -3.97
CA GLU A 177 -25.19 9.64 -2.53
C GLU A 177 -23.77 10.15 -2.24
N VAL A 178 -22.76 9.68 -3.00
CA VAL A 178 -21.39 10.18 -2.87
C VAL A 178 -21.26 11.63 -3.36
N LYS A 179 -22.00 12.06 -4.37
CA LYS A 179 -22.07 13.48 -4.77
C LYS A 179 -22.62 14.37 -3.65
N LYS A 180 -23.69 13.93 -2.99
CA LYS A 180 -24.26 14.64 -1.83
C LYS A 180 -23.26 14.69 -0.68
N PHE A 181 -22.67 13.55 -0.37
CA PHE A 181 -21.62 13.43 0.66
C PHE A 181 -20.49 14.43 0.41
N LEU A 182 -19.92 14.45 -0.79
CA LEU A 182 -18.78 15.31 -1.12
C LEU A 182 -19.08 16.79 -0.88
N LYS A 183 -20.29 17.28 -1.20
CA LYS A 183 -20.69 18.67 -0.94
C LYS A 183 -20.67 18.99 0.54
N GLY A 184 -21.31 18.18 1.37
CA GLY A 184 -21.32 18.37 2.82
C GLY A 184 -19.94 18.19 3.44
N PHE A 185 -19.21 17.16 3.03
CA PHE A 185 -17.87 16.85 3.53
C PHE A 185 -16.89 18.03 3.29
N ILE A 186 -16.87 18.60 2.09
CA ILE A 186 -15.99 19.72 1.73
C ILE A 186 -16.35 20.98 2.52
N SER A 187 -17.66 21.24 2.75
CA SER A 187 -18.11 22.38 3.54
C SER A 187 -17.67 22.33 5.02
N ASN A 188 -17.29 21.14 5.48
CA ASN A 188 -16.88 20.84 6.85
C ASN A 188 -15.35 20.95 7.06
N PHE A 189 -14.58 21.24 6.02
CA PHE A 189 -13.13 21.38 6.16
C PHE A 189 -12.74 22.54 7.09
N ALA A 190 -11.85 22.28 8.02
CA ALA A 190 -11.31 23.27 8.93
C ALA A 190 -10.44 24.32 8.20
N ARG A 191 -9.79 23.89 7.14
CA ARG A 191 -8.92 24.72 6.30
C ARG A 191 -8.80 24.11 4.89
N LYS A 192 -8.20 24.87 3.97
CA LYS A 192 -7.86 24.35 2.63
C LYS A 192 -6.99 23.09 2.76
N PRO A 193 -7.32 22.00 2.02
CA PRO A 193 -6.55 20.75 2.05
C PRO A 193 -5.07 20.98 1.73
N SER A 194 -4.17 20.47 2.58
CA SER A 194 -2.72 20.64 2.41
C SER A 194 -1.94 19.60 3.22
N GLY A 195 -0.67 19.40 2.89
CA GLY A 195 0.22 18.51 3.63
C GLY A 195 -0.08 17.01 3.47
N GLY A 196 0.56 16.20 4.29
CA GLY A 196 0.42 14.73 4.34
C GLY A 196 -0.38 14.25 5.55
N ASP A 197 -0.58 12.94 5.68
CA ASP A 197 -1.31 12.37 6.83
C ASP A 197 -0.68 12.74 8.18
N ARG A 198 0.67 12.79 8.27
CA ARG A 198 1.35 13.21 9.49
C ARG A 198 1.07 14.66 9.87
N ASP A 199 0.91 15.52 8.87
CA ASP A 199 0.60 16.93 9.09
C ASP A 199 -0.84 17.09 9.58
N GLN A 200 -1.78 16.29 9.08
CA GLN A 200 -3.15 16.25 9.59
C GLN A 200 -3.18 15.77 11.05
N ILE A 201 -2.42 14.72 11.40
CA ILE A 201 -2.35 14.20 12.78
C ILE A 201 -1.80 15.27 13.73
N ARG A 202 -0.73 15.98 13.34
CA ARG A 202 -0.18 17.10 14.14
C ARG A 202 -1.15 18.25 14.28
N ALA A 203 -1.87 18.58 13.22
CA ALA A 203 -2.87 19.65 13.21
C ALA A 203 -4.04 19.32 14.16
N VAL A 204 -4.51 18.07 14.23
CA VAL A 204 -5.49 17.62 15.24
C VAL A 204 -4.92 17.77 16.65
N ALA A 205 -3.66 17.36 16.87
CA ALA A 205 -3.00 17.49 18.16
C ALA A 205 -2.90 18.96 18.62
N ALA A 206 -2.66 19.86 17.67
CA ALA A 206 -2.55 21.31 17.90
C ALA A 206 -3.90 22.04 17.99
N GLY A 207 -5.04 21.36 17.68
CA GLY A 207 -6.38 21.98 17.70
C GLY A 207 -6.70 22.85 16.48
N GLU A 208 -5.99 22.69 15.35
CA GLU A 208 -6.31 23.36 14.08
C GLU A 208 -7.60 22.82 13.43
N GLY A 209 -8.04 21.67 13.87
CA GLY A 209 -9.30 21.00 13.54
C GLY A 209 -9.51 19.86 14.52
N ASP A 210 -10.74 19.36 14.62
CA ASP A 210 -11.10 18.41 15.66
C ASP A 210 -10.83 16.95 15.23
N LEU A 211 -10.88 16.67 13.93
CA LEU A 211 -10.65 15.33 13.39
C LEU A 211 -9.96 15.35 12.01
N ALA A 212 -9.30 14.27 11.67
CA ALA A 212 -8.66 14.11 10.37
C ALA A 212 -8.80 12.71 9.79
N LEU A 213 -8.91 12.63 8.46
CA LEU A 213 -8.94 11.41 7.68
C LEU A 213 -7.51 11.01 7.28
N VAL A 214 -7.00 9.89 7.81
CA VAL A 214 -5.60 9.46 7.64
C VAL A 214 -5.46 7.95 7.43
N ASN A 215 -4.31 7.51 6.94
CA ASN A 215 -3.99 6.07 6.92
C ASN A 215 -3.42 5.62 8.26
N SER A 216 -3.81 4.43 8.68
CA SER A 216 -3.49 3.83 9.97
C SER A 216 -1.99 3.81 10.28
N TYR A 217 -1.15 3.39 9.35
CA TYR A 217 0.28 3.22 9.59
C TYR A 217 1.01 4.53 9.94
N TYR A 218 0.52 5.69 9.46
CA TYR A 218 1.09 6.99 9.86
C TYR A 218 0.81 7.29 11.33
N PHE A 219 -0.46 7.12 11.74
CA PHE A 219 -0.84 7.32 13.13
C PHE A 219 -0.13 6.33 14.05
N LEU A 220 -0.16 5.05 13.72
CA LEU A 220 0.47 4.01 14.54
C LEU A 220 1.97 4.24 14.71
N LYS A 221 2.68 4.60 13.63
CA LYS A 221 4.11 4.92 13.70
C LYS A 221 4.39 6.15 14.55
N MET A 222 3.62 7.23 14.37
CA MET A 222 3.77 8.43 15.18
C MET A 222 3.47 8.15 16.66
N LYS A 223 2.39 7.40 16.94
CA LYS A 223 2.00 7.05 18.30
C LYS A 223 3.01 6.13 18.99
N SER A 224 3.64 5.20 18.25
CA SER A 224 4.69 4.31 18.79
C SER A 224 5.98 5.07 19.15
N GLN A 225 6.22 6.23 18.54
CA GLN A 225 7.42 7.07 18.72
C GLN A 225 7.16 8.31 19.56
N ASP A 226 5.95 8.46 20.13
CA ASP A 226 5.52 9.67 20.85
C ASP A 226 5.98 9.67 22.32
N ASN A 227 7.30 9.71 22.53
CA ASN A 227 7.90 9.74 23.87
C ASN A 227 7.55 11.00 24.64
N GLU A 228 7.26 12.11 23.95
CA GLU A 228 6.93 13.41 24.54
C GLU A 228 5.42 13.61 24.77
N LYS A 229 4.63 12.57 24.50
CA LYS A 229 3.16 12.56 24.66
C LYS A 229 2.42 13.69 23.90
N LYS A 230 3.00 14.18 22.81
CA LYS A 230 2.40 15.20 21.94
C LYS A 230 1.10 14.77 21.28
N LEU A 231 0.83 13.46 21.23
CA LEU A 231 -0.37 12.86 20.65
C LEU A 231 -1.31 12.27 21.73
N ASP A 232 -1.17 12.63 23.00
CA ASP A 232 -2.01 12.05 24.06
C ASP A 232 -3.50 12.40 23.92
N ASN A 233 -3.80 13.54 23.30
CA ASN A 233 -5.16 13.97 23.00
C ASN A 233 -5.69 13.42 21.67
N VAL A 234 -4.87 12.73 20.85
CA VAL A 234 -5.25 12.20 19.54
C VAL A 234 -5.56 10.72 19.66
N ILE A 235 -6.79 10.36 19.30
CA ILE A 235 -7.31 8.98 19.36
C ILE A 235 -7.75 8.54 17.97
N GLU A 236 -7.58 7.26 17.67
CA GLU A 236 -8.06 6.64 16.44
C GLU A 236 -9.53 6.25 16.53
N TYR A 237 -10.19 6.30 15.37
CA TYR A 237 -11.50 5.75 15.16
C TYR A 237 -11.55 5.03 13.79
N PHE A 238 -12.03 3.81 13.79
CA PHE A 238 -12.23 3.01 12.59
C PHE A 238 -13.68 3.17 12.12
N PRO A 239 -13.94 4.00 11.08
CA PRO A 239 -15.30 4.29 10.63
C PRO A 239 -16.01 3.05 10.12
N MET A 240 -17.26 2.88 10.53
CA MET A 240 -18.14 1.82 10.04
C MET A 240 -19.60 2.22 10.22
N ASP A 241 -20.46 1.77 9.33
CA ASP A 241 -21.91 1.82 9.42
C ASP A 241 -22.54 0.55 8.84
N ASP A 242 -23.85 0.53 8.65
CA ASP A 242 -24.57 -0.65 8.16
C ASP A 242 -24.19 -1.04 6.71
N PHE A 243 -23.65 -0.11 5.92
CA PHE A 243 -23.34 -0.31 4.50
C PHE A 243 -21.85 -0.52 4.23
N MET A 244 -21.00 0.18 4.98
CA MET A 244 -19.57 0.17 4.75
C MET A 244 -18.78 0.01 6.04
N GLN A 245 -17.89 -0.98 6.04
CA GLN A 245 -16.91 -1.18 7.10
C GLN A 245 -15.67 -0.31 6.88
N THR A 246 -14.70 -0.38 7.78
CA THR A 246 -13.47 0.40 7.63
C THR A 246 -12.77 0.11 6.30
N HIS A 247 -12.61 1.14 5.47
CA HIS A 247 -11.96 1.02 4.17
C HIS A 247 -10.53 0.53 4.30
N ILE A 248 -10.22 -0.50 3.51
CA ILE A 248 -8.90 -1.12 3.40
C ILE A 248 -8.32 -0.88 2.01
N ASN A 249 -7.03 -0.59 1.96
CA ASN A 249 -6.24 -0.60 0.74
C ASN A 249 -4.92 -1.35 0.97
N ILE A 250 -4.20 -1.64 -0.12
CA ILE A 250 -3.01 -2.48 -0.10
C ILE A 250 -1.75 -1.74 -0.54
N SER A 251 -0.59 -2.18 -0.05
CA SER A 251 0.61 -2.22 -0.87
C SER A 251 0.60 -3.53 -1.62
N GLY A 252 0.98 -3.51 -2.88
CA GLY A 252 0.97 -4.72 -3.71
C GLY A 252 2.00 -4.66 -4.81
N ALA A 253 2.22 -5.79 -5.48
CA ALA A 253 3.22 -5.93 -6.51
C ALA A 253 2.76 -6.82 -7.66
N GLY A 254 3.31 -6.58 -8.84
CA GLY A 254 3.18 -7.42 -10.02
C GLY A 254 4.53 -7.63 -10.69
N ILE A 255 4.66 -8.75 -11.42
CA ILE A 255 5.85 -9.09 -12.19
C ILE A 255 5.75 -8.43 -13.56
N ILE A 256 6.82 -7.75 -13.97
CA ILE A 256 6.89 -7.07 -15.25
C ILE A 256 6.87 -8.08 -16.40
N LYS A 257 6.12 -7.77 -17.47
CA LYS A 257 5.84 -8.66 -18.58
C LYS A 257 7.10 -9.24 -19.22
N ASN A 258 8.14 -8.43 -19.35
CA ASN A 258 9.40 -8.79 -20.00
C ASN A 258 10.53 -9.07 -18.98
N SER A 259 10.18 -9.36 -17.71
CA SER A 259 11.15 -9.73 -16.69
C SER A 259 12.00 -10.92 -17.14
N LYS A 260 13.32 -10.76 -17.04
CA LYS A 260 14.30 -11.82 -17.31
C LYS A 260 14.51 -12.73 -16.11
N ASN A 261 14.12 -12.28 -14.91
CA ASN A 261 14.31 -12.95 -13.63
C ASN A 261 12.97 -13.40 -13.01
N LYS A 262 12.05 -13.94 -13.85
CA LYS A 262 10.67 -14.27 -13.45
C LYS A 262 10.61 -15.19 -12.23
N GLU A 263 11.45 -16.22 -12.17
CA GLU A 263 11.48 -17.19 -11.06
C GLU A 263 11.92 -16.50 -9.76
N ASN A 264 12.94 -15.66 -9.79
CA ASN A 264 13.40 -14.88 -8.64
C ASN A 264 12.33 -13.87 -8.20
N ALA A 265 11.61 -13.29 -9.17
CA ALA A 265 10.48 -12.40 -8.89
C ALA A 265 9.34 -13.12 -8.16
N ILE A 266 9.00 -14.34 -8.56
CA ILE A 266 8.00 -15.18 -7.87
C ILE A 266 8.48 -15.50 -6.45
N LYS A 267 9.72 -16.00 -6.29
CA LYS A 267 10.33 -16.27 -4.96
C LYS A 267 10.25 -15.05 -4.05
N PHE A 268 10.56 -13.86 -4.57
CA PHE A 268 10.50 -12.63 -3.79
C PHE A 268 9.08 -12.28 -3.36
N LEU A 269 8.09 -12.39 -4.24
CA LEU A 269 6.68 -12.17 -3.89
C LEU A 269 6.18 -13.17 -2.85
N GLU A 270 6.54 -14.45 -2.97
CA GLU A 270 6.21 -15.50 -2.00
C GLU A 270 6.88 -15.23 -0.65
N PHE A 271 8.14 -14.81 -0.64
CA PHE A 271 8.83 -14.36 0.57
C PHE A 271 8.13 -13.18 1.23
N LEU A 272 7.69 -12.16 0.48
CA LEU A 272 6.99 -10.99 1.03
C LEU A 272 5.68 -11.35 1.77
N VAL A 273 5.11 -12.53 1.49
CA VAL A 273 3.95 -13.06 2.21
C VAL A 273 4.30 -14.16 3.21
N SER A 274 5.58 -14.43 3.48
CA SER A 274 6.03 -15.33 4.55
C SER A 274 5.65 -14.80 5.94
N ASN A 275 5.70 -15.64 6.96
CA ASN A 275 5.42 -15.22 8.34
C ASN A 275 6.39 -14.13 8.80
N GLU A 276 7.66 -14.29 8.46
CA GLU A 276 8.77 -13.40 8.85
C GLU A 276 8.60 -12.03 8.20
N ALA A 277 8.37 -11.99 6.89
CA ALA A 277 8.14 -10.74 6.16
C ALA A 277 6.88 -10.01 6.66
N GLN A 278 5.80 -10.74 6.93
CA GLN A 278 4.55 -10.16 7.42
C GLN A 278 4.67 -9.60 8.84
N LYS A 279 5.51 -10.18 9.71
CA LYS A 279 5.87 -9.58 11.01
C LYS A 279 6.64 -8.27 10.83
N ILE A 280 7.60 -8.21 9.90
CA ILE A 280 8.34 -6.96 9.60
C ILE A 280 7.38 -5.87 9.09
N TYR A 281 6.42 -6.19 8.20
CA TYR A 281 5.41 -5.23 7.78
C TYR A 281 4.61 -4.67 8.97
N ALA A 282 4.23 -5.52 9.90
CA ALA A 282 3.45 -5.10 11.06
C ALA A 282 4.28 -4.31 12.09
N GLU A 283 5.49 -4.75 12.39
CA GLU A 283 6.26 -4.22 13.52
C GLU A 283 7.16 -3.04 13.15
N VAL A 284 7.65 -3.00 11.91
CA VAL A 284 8.55 -1.94 11.42
C VAL A 284 7.78 -0.90 10.60
N ASN A 285 6.86 -1.36 9.74
CA ASN A 285 6.12 -0.49 8.85
C ASN A 285 4.75 -0.07 9.41
N PHE A 286 4.27 -0.72 10.48
CA PHE A 286 2.96 -0.50 11.10
C PHE A 286 1.79 -0.72 10.13
N GLU A 287 1.97 -1.59 9.13
CA GLU A 287 0.94 -2.04 8.21
C GLU A 287 0.33 -3.36 8.68
N TYR A 288 -0.94 -3.58 8.40
CA TYR A 288 -1.57 -4.84 8.77
C TYR A 288 -1.14 -5.96 7.82
N PRO A 289 -0.92 -7.17 8.35
CA PRO A 289 -0.61 -8.33 7.52
C PRO A 289 -1.73 -8.61 6.51
N ILE A 290 -1.33 -9.04 5.30
CA ILE A 290 -2.27 -9.50 4.26
C ILE A 290 -2.81 -10.89 4.60
N ARG A 291 -2.01 -11.69 5.31
CA ARG A 291 -2.36 -13.05 5.74
C ARG A 291 -3.14 -13.05 7.04
N LYS A 292 -3.97 -14.07 7.20
CA LYS A 292 -4.56 -14.42 8.49
C LYS A 292 -3.52 -15.07 9.41
N ASN A 293 -3.76 -15.02 10.72
CA ASN A 293 -2.98 -15.73 11.75
C ASN A 293 -1.50 -15.32 11.88
N ILE A 294 -1.14 -14.10 11.50
CA ILE A 294 0.17 -13.55 11.80
C ILE A 294 0.16 -13.05 13.24
N GLU A 295 1.12 -13.51 14.04
CA GLU A 295 1.27 -13.03 15.39
C GLU A 295 1.78 -11.59 15.40
N LEU A 296 0.97 -10.69 15.98
CA LEU A 296 1.29 -9.28 16.13
C LEU A 296 1.88 -9.01 17.52
N ASN A 297 2.78 -8.05 17.61
CA ASN A 297 3.24 -7.55 18.90
C ASN A 297 2.10 -6.87 19.69
N ARG A 298 2.32 -6.61 20.98
CA ARG A 298 1.31 -6.05 21.89
C ARG A 298 0.77 -4.70 21.38
N PHE A 299 1.62 -3.87 20.79
CA PHE A 299 1.22 -2.57 20.26
C PHE A 299 0.25 -2.73 19.09
N MET A 300 0.60 -3.51 18.06
CA MET A 300 -0.24 -3.73 16.89
C MET A 300 -1.55 -4.47 17.23
N LYS A 301 -1.54 -5.42 18.18
CA LYS A 301 -2.75 -6.10 18.66
C LYS A 301 -3.80 -5.12 19.16
N LYS A 302 -3.40 -4.05 19.87
CA LYS A 302 -4.31 -3.01 20.37
C LYS A 302 -5.13 -2.34 19.25
N TYR A 303 -4.53 -2.16 18.07
CA TYR A 303 -5.10 -1.41 16.95
C TYR A 303 -5.61 -2.31 15.81
N ASN A 304 -5.70 -3.61 16.00
CA ASN A 304 -6.18 -4.56 14.98
C ASN A 304 -7.60 -5.07 15.21
N ASN A 305 -8.30 -4.53 16.21
CA ASN A 305 -9.67 -4.93 16.53
C ASN A 305 -10.70 -4.02 15.82
N PHE A 306 -10.83 -4.18 14.48
CA PHE A 306 -11.82 -3.49 13.66
C PHE A 306 -12.29 -4.39 12.52
N ILE A 307 -13.48 -4.13 11.99
CA ILE A 307 -14.02 -4.86 10.85
C ILE A 307 -13.52 -4.21 9.56
N LYS A 308 -12.84 -5.02 8.74
CA LYS A 308 -12.31 -4.61 7.45
C LYS A 308 -13.41 -4.71 6.39
N ASP A 309 -13.55 -3.69 5.55
CA ASP A 309 -14.46 -3.77 4.41
C ASP A 309 -14.07 -4.89 3.45
N ASP A 310 -15.04 -5.54 2.85
CA ASP A 310 -14.92 -6.75 2.03
C ASP A 310 -14.85 -6.48 0.52
N ILE A 311 -14.84 -5.21 0.10
CA ILE A 311 -14.78 -4.82 -1.32
C ILE A 311 -13.59 -5.52 -2.01
N ASN A 312 -13.86 -6.11 -3.17
CA ASN A 312 -12.79 -6.58 -4.05
C ASN A 312 -12.01 -5.39 -4.62
N LEU A 313 -10.72 -5.33 -4.32
CA LEU A 313 -9.88 -4.19 -4.68
C LEU A 313 -9.69 -4.03 -6.21
N SER A 314 -9.87 -5.10 -7.00
CA SER A 314 -9.88 -4.98 -8.47
C SER A 314 -11.07 -4.16 -8.97
N ASP A 315 -12.23 -4.26 -8.32
CA ASP A 315 -13.41 -3.49 -8.72
C ASP A 315 -13.29 -2.03 -8.26
N LEU A 316 -12.77 -1.82 -7.05
CA LEU A 316 -12.47 -0.48 -6.54
C LEU A 316 -11.55 0.30 -7.49
N ALA A 317 -10.51 -0.34 -7.97
CA ALA A 317 -9.50 0.31 -8.81
C ALA A 317 -10.07 0.83 -10.14
N LYS A 318 -11.08 0.16 -10.71
CA LYS A 318 -11.76 0.59 -11.95
C LYS A 318 -12.47 1.94 -11.81
N LEU A 319 -12.86 2.32 -10.59
CA LEU A 319 -13.58 3.56 -10.32
C LEU A 319 -12.68 4.76 -10.06
N ASN A 320 -11.35 4.60 -10.09
CA ASN A 320 -10.43 5.68 -9.75
C ASN A 320 -10.65 6.97 -10.58
N LYS A 321 -10.81 6.86 -11.90
CA LYS A 321 -11.07 8.01 -12.78
C LYS A 321 -12.39 8.70 -12.43
N LYS A 322 -13.44 7.92 -12.16
CA LYS A 322 -14.75 8.45 -11.73
C LYS A 322 -14.64 9.19 -10.41
N SER A 323 -13.94 8.65 -9.45
CA SER A 323 -13.74 9.27 -8.12
C SER A 323 -13.00 10.59 -8.22
N ILE A 324 -11.96 10.69 -9.06
CA ILE A 324 -11.26 11.95 -9.33
C ILE A 324 -12.23 12.98 -9.88
N MET A 325 -13.03 12.62 -10.89
CA MET A 325 -14.02 13.53 -11.50
C MET A 325 -15.06 14.00 -10.47
N LEU A 326 -15.57 13.11 -9.62
CA LEU A 326 -16.56 13.47 -8.60
C LEU A 326 -15.99 14.45 -7.56
N MET A 327 -14.75 14.23 -7.12
CA MET A 327 -14.06 15.14 -6.19
C MET A 327 -13.79 16.50 -6.83
N ASP A 328 -13.39 16.53 -8.10
CA ASP A 328 -13.12 17.76 -8.84
C ASP A 328 -14.41 18.59 -9.01
N ILE A 329 -15.50 17.98 -9.49
CA ILE A 329 -16.83 18.61 -9.61
C ILE A 329 -17.32 19.16 -8.26
N ALA A 330 -17.06 18.46 -7.17
CA ALA A 330 -17.46 18.91 -5.84
C ALA A 330 -16.56 20.01 -5.26
N GLY A 331 -15.41 20.32 -5.90
CA GLY A 331 -14.47 21.36 -5.49
C GLY A 331 -13.46 20.92 -4.41
N TRP A 332 -13.21 19.63 -4.24
CA TRP A 332 -12.15 19.16 -3.37
C TRP A 332 -10.79 19.36 -4.06
N GLN A 333 -10.05 20.37 -3.60
CA GLN A 333 -8.73 20.74 -4.13
C GLN A 333 -7.59 19.93 -3.50
#